data_5d3b48e52730d1ccd5b816883456cf53
#
_entry.id   5d3b48e52730d1ccd5b816883456cf53
#
_cell.length_a   1.000
_cell.length_b   1.000
_cell.length_c   1.000
_cell.angle_alpha   90.00
_cell.angle_beta   90.00
_cell.angle_gamma   90.00
#
_symmetry.space_group_name_H-M   'P 1'
#
loop_
_entity.id
_entity.type
_entity.pdbx_description
1 polymer ?
#
loop_
_entity_poly.entity_id
_entity_poly.type
_entity_poly.pdbx_seq_one_letter_code
_entity_poly.pdbx_strand_id
1 'polypeptide(L)'
;MFAGHVGAALIVKRAAPGVGLGKLVAGALLLDSLLGVFVLAGLEQVKIPDDYPILHYLQFDFPVSHGFLAAVSWALVALAIVQKRYGAEAGNAVGLAVFTHWPLDAIEHEPELPLVYGQPMIGLSLWRVLPVAILLEAVLIGAGIALYWRLGRRRRRGVAIAAVVILAMTATQLFATQPPSIRGEAVTWILVAPVFGLLFGWLDQDR
;
A
#
# COMPACT_ATOMS: atom_id res chain seq x y z
N MET A 1 -3.69 -3.77 3.12
CA MET A 1 -3.46 -2.71 4.17
C MET A 1 -3.27 -1.35 3.52
N PHE A 2 -4.33 -0.58 3.26
CA PHE A 2 -4.19 0.61 2.41
C PHE A 2 -3.57 1.83 3.10
N ALA A 3 -4.13 2.28 4.22
CA ALA A 3 -3.58 3.44 4.94
C ALA A 3 -2.21 3.12 5.58
N GLY A 4 -2.01 1.88 6.02
CA GLY A 4 -0.73 1.40 6.56
C GLY A 4 0.42 1.55 5.59
N HIS A 5 0.22 1.29 4.28
CA HIS A 5 1.25 1.49 3.25
C HIS A 5 1.64 2.98 3.11
N VAL A 6 0.67 3.90 3.22
CA VAL A 6 0.97 5.33 3.25
C VAL A 6 1.76 5.70 4.51
N GLY A 7 1.41 5.10 5.67
CA GLY A 7 2.16 5.23 6.92
C GLY A 7 3.62 4.79 6.76
N ALA A 8 3.84 3.62 6.14
CA ALA A 8 5.19 3.11 5.83
C ALA A 8 5.97 4.06 4.91
N ALA A 9 5.33 4.62 3.87
CA ALA A 9 5.98 5.61 3.00
C ALA A 9 6.42 6.86 3.76
N LEU A 10 5.63 7.35 4.73
CA LEU A 10 6.00 8.47 5.61
C LEU A 10 7.19 8.12 6.52
N ILE A 11 7.26 6.87 7.00
CA ILE A 11 8.40 6.37 7.79
C ILE A 11 9.67 6.33 6.94
N VAL A 12 9.58 5.77 5.72
CA VAL A 12 10.70 5.73 4.76
C VAL A 12 11.16 7.15 4.40
N LYS A 13 10.24 8.11 4.26
CA LYS A 13 10.57 9.52 4.01
C LYS A 13 11.45 10.12 5.11
N ARG A 14 11.29 9.70 6.37
CA ARG A 14 12.16 10.15 7.47
C ARG A 14 13.59 9.64 7.32
N ALA A 15 13.77 8.43 6.78
CA ALA A 15 15.09 7.83 6.51
C ALA A 15 15.75 8.42 5.25
N ALA A 16 14.95 8.84 4.25
CA ALA A 16 15.42 9.42 2.98
C ALA A 16 14.77 10.80 2.73
N PRO A 17 15.09 11.85 3.51
CA PRO A 17 14.40 13.14 3.48
C PRO A 17 14.58 13.89 2.15
N GLY A 18 15.62 13.60 1.37
CA GLY A 18 15.86 14.14 0.03
C GLY A 18 14.94 13.59 -1.04
N VAL A 19 14.36 12.42 -0.83
CA VAL A 19 13.48 11.76 -1.80
C VAL A 19 12.06 12.32 -1.69
N GLY A 20 11.45 12.74 -2.80
CA GLY A 20 10.08 13.27 -2.83
C GLY A 20 9.06 12.25 -2.32
N LEU A 21 8.19 12.66 -1.40
CA LEU A 21 7.21 11.78 -0.74
C LEU A 21 6.28 11.10 -1.75
N GLY A 22 5.91 11.79 -2.83
CA GLY A 22 5.07 11.19 -3.87
C GLY A 22 5.66 9.94 -4.50
N LYS A 23 7.00 9.87 -4.67
CA LYS A 23 7.66 8.66 -5.18
C LYS A 23 7.58 7.51 -4.17
N LEU A 24 7.68 7.81 -2.88
CA LEU A 24 7.62 6.81 -1.81
C LEU A 24 6.19 6.26 -1.65
N VAL A 25 5.18 7.14 -1.69
CA VAL A 25 3.77 6.73 -1.65
C VAL A 25 3.39 5.93 -2.88
N ALA A 26 3.78 6.38 -4.09
CA ALA A 26 3.57 5.60 -5.30
C ALA A 26 4.27 4.24 -5.25
N GLY A 27 5.47 4.16 -4.67
CA GLY A 27 6.18 2.90 -4.45
C GLY A 27 5.44 1.99 -3.46
N ALA A 28 5.02 2.52 -2.32
CA ALA A 28 4.33 1.73 -1.29
C ALA A 28 2.98 1.17 -1.78
N LEU A 29 2.31 1.82 -2.74
CA LEU A 29 1.04 1.41 -3.33
C LEU A 29 1.20 0.72 -4.70
N LEU A 30 2.43 0.45 -5.14
CA LEU A 30 2.69 -0.10 -6.48
C LEU A 30 2.07 -1.48 -6.67
N LEU A 31 2.17 -2.36 -5.67
CA LEU A 31 1.68 -3.74 -5.79
C LEU A 31 0.15 -3.77 -5.96
N ASP A 32 -0.59 -2.89 -5.27
CA ASP A 32 -2.04 -2.73 -5.48
C ASP A 32 -2.36 -2.29 -6.92
N SER A 33 -1.58 -1.33 -7.45
CA SER A 33 -1.82 -0.88 -8.83
C SER A 33 -1.51 -1.97 -9.85
N LEU A 34 -0.51 -2.82 -9.58
CA LEU A 34 -0.22 -4.00 -10.41
C LEU A 34 -1.32 -5.05 -10.28
N LEU A 35 -1.83 -5.32 -9.06
CA LEU A 35 -2.97 -6.20 -8.82
C LEU A 35 -4.16 -5.79 -9.71
N GLY A 36 -4.54 -4.52 -9.69
CA GLY A 36 -5.64 -4.02 -10.51
C GLY A 36 -5.43 -4.30 -12.01
N VAL A 37 -4.21 -4.07 -12.52
CA VAL A 37 -3.86 -4.40 -13.92
C VAL A 37 -3.98 -5.90 -14.19
N PHE A 38 -3.43 -6.74 -13.30
CA PHE A 38 -3.40 -8.19 -13.51
C PHE A 38 -4.78 -8.84 -13.35
N VAL A 39 -5.63 -8.32 -12.48
CA VAL A 39 -7.04 -8.74 -12.38
C VAL A 39 -7.81 -8.42 -13.67
N LEU A 40 -7.66 -7.19 -14.21
CA LEU A 40 -8.30 -6.85 -15.49
C LEU A 40 -7.74 -7.64 -16.67
N ALA A 41 -6.47 -8.03 -16.62
CA ALA A 41 -5.82 -8.87 -17.62
C ALA A 41 -6.15 -10.38 -17.46
N GLY A 42 -6.84 -10.78 -16.39
CA GLY A 42 -7.15 -12.19 -16.10
C GLY A 42 -5.96 -13.03 -15.63
N LEU A 43 -4.86 -12.37 -15.21
CA LEU A 43 -3.65 -13.03 -14.68
C LEU A 43 -3.75 -13.31 -13.17
N GLU A 44 -4.56 -12.55 -12.47
CA GLU A 44 -4.86 -12.68 -11.04
C GLU A 44 -6.36 -12.68 -10.83
N GLN A 45 -6.81 -13.25 -9.72
CA GLN A 45 -8.23 -13.42 -9.45
C GLN A 45 -8.58 -12.87 -8.07
N VAL A 46 -9.79 -12.30 -7.98
CA VAL A 46 -10.39 -11.85 -6.73
C VAL A 46 -11.79 -12.44 -6.65
N LYS A 47 -12.15 -12.98 -5.49
CA LYS A 47 -13.44 -13.58 -5.22
C LYS A 47 -14.12 -12.86 -4.06
N ILE A 48 -15.44 -12.80 -4.13
CA ILE A 48 -16.28 -12.33 -3.03
C ILE A 48 -16.74 -13.59 -2.27
N PRO A 49 -16.25 -13.82 -1.04
CA PRO A 49 -16.69 -14.95 -0.24
C PRO A 49 -18.12 -14.75 0.29
N ASP A 50 -18.81 -15.85 0.63
CA ASP A 50 -20.20 -15.81 1.13
C ASP A 50 -20.32 -15.06 2.47
N ASP A 51 -19.27 -15.03 3.26
CA ASP A 51 -19.18 -14.34 4.55
C ASP A 51 -18.68 -12.88 4.44
N TYR A 52 -18.56 -12.33 3.22
CA TYR A 52 -18.17 -10.93 3.00
C TYR A 52 -18.95 -9.93 3.85
N PRO A 53 -20.29 -10.04 4.02
CA PRO A 53 -21.06 -9.08 4.82
C PRO A 53 -20.67 -9.05 6.32
N ILE A 54 -19.94 -10.06 6.78
CA ILE A 54 -19.47 -10.19 8.16
C ILE A 54 -17.99 -9.78 8.27
N LEU A 55 -17.16 -10.27 7.37
CA LEU A 55 -15.71 -10.08 7.42
C LEU A 55 -15.23 -8.86 6.62
N HIS A 56 -16.04 -8.36 5.69
CA HIS A 56 -15.68 -7.26 4.76
C HIS A 56 -14.36 -7.52 4.03
N TYR A 57 -14.07 -8.79 3.72
CA TYR A 57 -12.83 -9.27 3.14
C TYR A 57 -13.07 -9.91 1.78
N LEU A 58 -12.19 -9.57 0.82
CA LEU A 58 -12.11 -10.23 -0.49
C LEU A 58 -11.03 -11.31 -0.44
N GLN A 59 -11.24 -12.41 -1.11
CA GLN A 59 -10.25 -13.48 -1.27
C GLN A 59 -9.44 -13.26 -2.54
N PHE A 60 -8.13 -13.45 -2.45
CA PHE A 60 -7.20 -13.14 -3.51
C PHE A 60 -6.41 -14.38 -3.96
N ASP A 61 -6.21 -14.48 -5.28
CA ASP A 61 -5.19 -15.32 -5.91
C ASP A 61 -4.30 -14.41 -6.75
N PHE A 62 -3.20 -13.95 -6.17
CA PHE A 62 -2.39 -12.84 -6.65
C PHE A 62 -0.86 -13.08 -6.59
N PRO A 63 -0.38 -14.19 -7.18
CA PRO A 63 1.02 -14.58 -7.08
C PRO A 63 1.99 -13.67 -7.83
N VAL A 64 1.51 -12.89 -8.80
CA VAL A 64 2.33 -12.05 -9.68
C VAL A 64 2.54 -10.66 -9.10
N SER A 65 1.56 -10.12 -8.38
CA SER A 65 1.68 -8.83 -7.69
C SER A 65 2.16 -8.97 -6.25
N HIS A 66 1.53 -9.86 -5.44
CA HIS A 66 1.68 -9.93 -3.99
C HIS A 66 2.43 -11.16 -3.46
N GLY A 67 2.86 -12.10 -4.31
CA GLY A 67 3.78 -13.15 -3.87
C GLY A 67 5.10 -12.55 -3.34
N PHE A 68 5.75 -13.17 -2.35
CA PHE A 68 7.01 -12.67 -1.80
C PHE A 68 8.08 -12.45 -2.87
N LEU A 69 8.31 -13.46 -3.71
CA LEU A 69 9.27 -13.35 -4.80
C LEU A 69 8.87 -12.26 -5.82
N ALA A 70 7.57 -12.11 -6.08
CA ALA A 70 7.05 -11.05 -6.94
C ALA A 70 7.28 -9.67 -6.32
N ALA A 71 6.96 -9.49 -5.03
CA ALA A 71 7.18 -8.23 -4.31
C ALA A 71 8.65 -7.83 -4.29
N VAL A 72 9.57 -8.78 -4.05
CA VAL A 72 11.03 -8.55 -4.16
C VAL A 72 11.40 -8.14 -5.58
N SER A 73 10.88 -8.83 -6.60
CA SER A 73 11.18 -8.53 -8.00
C SER A 73 10.70 -7.14 -8.40
N TRP A 74 9.47 -6.77 -8.04
CA TRP A 74 8.93 -5.43 -8.30
C TRP A 74 9.68 -4.34 -7.53
N ALA A 75 10.11 -4.61 -6.28
CA ALA A 75 10.94 -3.69 -5.52
C ALA A 75 12.30 -3.44 -6.21
N LEU A 76 12.95 -4.49 -6.73
CA LEU A 76 14.21 -4.38 -7.47
C LEU A 76 14.03 -3.66 -8.82
N VAL A 77 12.96 -3.92 -9.54
CA VAL A 77 12.63 -3.22 -10.79
C VAL A 77 12.40 -1.73 -10.51
N ALA A 78 11.59 -1.39 -9.51
CA ALA A 78 11.33 -0.01 -9.12
C ALA A 78 12.61 0.69 -8.66
N LEU A 79 13.45 0.02 -7.85
CA LEU A 79 14.76 0.50 -7.43
C LEU A 79 15.62 0.85 -8.66
N ALA A 80 15.79 -0.09 -9.60
CA ALA A 80 16.65 0.09 -10.77
C ALA A 80 16.19 1.25 -11.67
N ILE A 81 14.87 1.35 -11.93
CA ILE A 81 14.28 2.42 -12.74
C ILE A 81 14.49 3.79 -12.06
N VAL A 82 14.17 3.89 -10.77
CA VAL A 82 14.27 5.14 -10.03
C VAL A 82 15.74 5.53 -9.81
N GLN A 83 16.62 4.58 -9.54
CA GLN A 83 18.05 4.82 -9.40
C GLN A 83 18.66 5.38 -10.69
N LYS A 84 18.29 4.83 -11.83
CA LYS A 84 18.78 5.31 -13.14
C LYS A 84 18.37 6.77 -13.41
N ARG A 85 17.21 7.19 -12.89
CA ARG A 85 16.63 8.52 -13.18
C ARG A 85 16.95 9.56 -12.10
N TYR A 86 17.08 9.15 -10.84
CA TYR A 86 17.12 10.04 -9.67
C TYR A 86 18.25 9.72 -8.68
N GLY A 87 19.14 8.76 -8.99
CA GLY A 87 20.28 8.38 -8.16
C GLY A 87 19.98 7.29 -7.13
N ALA A 88 21.05 6.77 -6.51
CA ALA A 88 21.00 5.58 -5.65
C ALA A 88 20.11 5.77 -4.40
N GLU A 89 20.16 6.94 -3.75
CA GLU A 89 19.33 7.21 -2.57
C GLU A 89 17.83 7.07 -2.91
N ALA A 90 17.41 7.68 -4.02
CA ALA A 90 16.02 7.61 -4.46
C ALA A 90 15.61 6.19 -4.86
N GLY A 91 16.48 5.46 -5.57
CA GLY A 91 16.24 4.07 -5.95
C GLY A 91 16.06 3.17 -4.73
N ASN A 92 16.98 3.22 -3.78
CA ASN A 92 16.93 2.43 -2.56
C ASN A 92 15.69 2.74 -1.72
N ALA A 93 15.35 4.02 -1.56
CA ALA A 93 14.18 4.44 -0.78
C ALA A 93 12.86 3.98 -1.42
N VAL A 94 12.74 4.09 -2.76
CA VAL A 94 11.54 3.62 -3.46
C VAL A 94 11.47 2.09 -3.46
N GLY A 95 12.57 1.39 -3.72
CA GLY A 95 12.61 -0.07 -3.62
C GLY A 95 12.19 -0.57 -2.23
N LEU A 96 12.69 0.09 -1.16
CA LEU A 96 12.26 -0.20 0.20
C LEU A 96 10.76 0.08 0.39
N ALA A 97 10.25 1.21 -0.10
CA ALA A 97 8.83 1.53 0.00
C ALA A 97 7.95 0.48 -0.68
N VAL A 98 8.33 0.00 -1.87
CA VAL A 98 7.65 -1.13 -2.55
C VAL A 98 7.69 -2.38 -1.68
N PHE A 99 8.86 -2.73 -1.15
CA PHE A 99 9.02 -3.96 -0.37
C PHE A 99 8.24 -3.93 0.94
N THR A 100 8.06 -2.76 1.59
CA THR A 100 7.27 -2.65 2.85
C THR A 100 5.83 -3.12 2.68
N HIS A 101 5.30 -3.15 1.46
CA HIS A 101 3.97 -3.63 1.14
C HIS A 101 3.75 -5.08 1.61
N TRP A 102 4.63 -5.98 1.16
CA TRP A 102 4.46 -7.41 1.41
C TRP A 102 4.40 -7.81 2.91
N PRO A 103 5.33 -7.38 3.79
CA PRO A 103 5.26 -7.77 5.21
C PRO A 103 4.05 -7.16 5.93
N LEU A 104 3.56 -6.00 5.49
CA LEU A 104 2.35 -5.41 6.05
C LEU A 104 1.11 -6.21 5.64
N ASP A 105 1.03 -6.62 4.38
CA ASP A 105 -0.06 -7.45 3.90
C ASP A 105 -0.02 -8.86 4.51
N ALA A 106 1.17 -9.42 4.75
CA ALA A 106 1.29 -10.71 5.43
C ALA A 106 0.69 -10.70 6.85
N ILE A 107 0.57 -9.54 7.49
CA ILE A 107 -0.12 -9.40 8.77
C ILE A 107 -1.64 -9.39 8.60
N GLU A 108 -2.16 -8.70 7.59
CA GLU A 108 -3.60 -8.51 7.39
C GLU A 108 -4.29 -9.65 6.66
N HIS A 109 -3.67 -10.13 5.58
CA HIS A 109 -4.28 -11.10 4.69
C HIS A 109 -4.43 -12.49 5.32
N GLU A 110 -5.40 -13.23 4.81
CA GLU A 110 -5.52 -14.67 4.99
C GLU A 110 -4.25 -15.37 4.45
N PRO A 111 -4.02 -16.68 4.75
CA PRO A 111 -2.91 -17.43 4.15
C PRO A 111 -3.10 -17.60 2.64
N GLU A 112 -2.91 -16.53 1.89
CA GLU A 112 -3.10 -16.45 0.44
C GLU A 112 -1.93 -15.77 -0.29
N LEU A 113 -0.92 -15.23 0.46
CA LEU A 113 0.30 -14.68 -0.13
C LEU A 113 1.34 -15.79 -0.35
N PRO A 114 1.63 -16.21 -1.58
CA PRO A 114 2.63 -17.24 -1.82
C PRO A 114 4.05 -16.70 -1.58
N LEU A 115 4.92 -17.50 -0.93
CA LEU A 115 6.35 -17.16 -0.84
C LEU A 115 7.03 -17.30 -2.19
N VAL A 116 6.83 -18.44 -2.84
CA VAL A 116 7.25 -18.70 -4.21
C VAL A 116 6.01 -19.15 -4.95
N TYR A 117 5.94 -19.00 -6.26
CA TYR A 117 4.79 -19.36 -7.06
C TYR A 117 4.15 -20.68 -6.59
N GLY A 118 2.95 -20.58 -6.05
CA GLY A 118 2.10 -21.70 -5.63
C GLY A 118 2.17 -22.13 -4.16
N GLN A 119 3.30 -22.03 -3.43
CA GLN A 119 3.40 -22.51 -2.03
C GLN A 119 4.73 -22.15 -1.35
N PRO A 120 4.86 -22.07 0.00
CA PRO A 120 3.74 -22.03 0.95
C PRO A 120 3.01 -20.69 0.94
N MET A 121 1.75 -20.68 1.38
CA MET A 121 0.94 -19.48 1.54
C MET A 121 1.14 -18.86 2.92
N ILE A 122 1.30 -17.55 2.98
CA ILE A 122 1.51 -16.76 4.21
C ILE A 122 0.35 -15.80 4.41
N GLY A 123 0.02 -15.53 5.67
CA GLY A 123 -0.99 -14.58 6.10
C GLY A 123 -1.36 -14.82 7.55
N LEU A 124 -1.48 -13.77 8.35
CA LEU A 124 -1.84 -13.85 9.76
C LEU A 124 -3.33 -13.57 10.00
N SER A 125 -4.11 -13.29 8.97
CA SER A 125 -5.56 -13.10 9.00
C SER A 125 -6.03 -11.99 9.95
N LEU A 126 -5.24 -10.93 10.16
CA LEU A 126 -5.61 -9.85 11.09
C LEU A 126 -6.92 -9.17 10.65
N TRP A 127 -7.20 -9.16 9.34
CA TRP A 127 -8.44 -8.59 8.78
C TRP A 127 -9.72 -9.24 9.31
N ARG A 128 -9.66 -10.50 9.78
CA ARG A 128 -10.79 -11.14 10.48
C ARG A 128 -11.24 -10.38 11.73
N VAL A 129 -10.35 -9.55 12.29
CA VAL A 129 -10.65 -8.69 13.43
C VAL A 129 -10.49 -7.25 12.97
N LEU A 130 -11.37 -6.82 12.06
CA LEU A 130 -11.31 -5.53 11.34
C LEU A 130 -11.01 -4.31 12.24
N PRO A 131 -11.57 -4.16 13.47
CA PRO A 131 -11.20 -3.04 14.33
C PRO A 131 -9.71 -3.05 14.73
N VAL A 132 -9.09 -4.23 14.87
CA VAL A 132 -7.67 -4.36 15.21
C VAL A 132 -6.81 -4.07 13.98
N ALA A 133 -7.23 -4.51 12.79
CA ALA A 133 -6.56 -4.17 11.54
C ALA A 133 -6.53 -2.64 11.33
N ILE A 134 -7.67 -1.96 11.49
CA ILE A 134 -7.75 -0.50 11.37
C ILE A 134 -6.93 0.20 12.47
N LEU A 135 -6.89 -0.34 13.69
CA LEU A 135 -6.02 0.19 14.75
C LEU A 135 -4.54 0.11 14.36
N LEU A 136 -4.10 -1.00 13.77
CA LEU A 136 -2.73 -1.15 13.27
C LEU A 136 -2.43 -0.11 12.17
N GLU A 137 -3.34 0.06 11.21
CA GLU A 137 -3.20 1.10 10.18
C GLU A 137 -3.12 2.50 10.79
N ALA A 138 -3.95 2.79 11.80
CA ALA A 138 -3.92 4.06 12.53
C ALA A 138 -2.58 4.29 13.25
N VAL A 139 -2.01 3.26 13.85
CA VAL A 139 -0.67 3.31 14.49
C VAL A 139 0.41 3.61 13.46
N LEU A 140 0.39 2.94 12.30
CA LEU A 140 1.34 3.17 11.22
C LEU A 140 1.24 4.60 10.65
N ILE A 141 0.03 5.07 10.40
CA ILE A 141 -0.22 6.46 9.96
C ILE A 141 0.26 7.46 11.03
N GLY A 142 -0.10 7.24 12.29
CA GLY A 142 0.30 8.11 13.41
C GLY A 142 1.81 8.20 13.56
N ALA A 143 2.50 7.05 13.54
CA ALA A 143 3.96 6.98 13.56
C ALA A 143 4.58 7.68 12.35
N GLY A 144 4.06 7.42 11.15
CA GLY A 144 4.49 8.06 9.91
C GLY A 144 4.35 9.57 9.97
N ILE A 145 3.19 10.09 10.39
CA ILE A 145 2.95 11.54 10.57
C ILE A 145 3.92 12.12 11.60
N ALA A 146 4.09 11.48 12.76
CA ALA A 146 4.98 11.96 13.81
C ALA A 146 6.44 12.06 13.33
N LEU A 147 6.92 11.08 12.59
CA LEU A 147 8.26 11.08 12.01
C LEU A 147 8.40 12.11 10.89
N TYR A 148 7.42 12.21 10.01
CA TYR A 148 7.39 13.21 8.94
C TYR A 148 7.35 14.63 9.50
N TRP A 149 6.61 14.85 10.58
CA TRP A 149 6.49 16.16 11.23
C TRP A 149 7.84 16.74 11.67
N ARG A 150 8.75 15.86 12.10
CA ARG A 150 10.13 16.22 12.51
C ARG A 150 11.00 16.73 11.36
N LEU A 151 10.57 16.55 10.10
CA LEU A 151 11.28 17.10 8.94
C LEU A 151 11.06 18.60 8.75
N GLY A 152 10.12 19.22 9.49
CA GLY A 152 9.88 20.65 9.44
C GLY A 152 9.27 21.17 8.12
N ARG A 153 8.74 20.29 7.27
CA ARG A 153 8.20 20.65 5.96
C ARG A 153 7.06 21.65 6.07
N ARG A 154 7.03 22.63 5.16
CA ARG A 154 6.05 23.73 5.17
C ARG A 154 4.59 23.23 5.14
N ARG A 155 4.30 22.25 4.28
CA ARG A 155 2.93 21.72 4.09
C ARG A 155 2.64 20.45 4.93
N ARG A 156 3.38 20.18 5.98
CA ARG A 156 3.21 18.98 6.84
C ARG A 156 1.78 18.77 7.35
N ARG A 157 1.02 19.87 7.58
CA ARG A 157 -0.40 19.77 7.95
C ARG A 157 -1.23 19.14 6.83
N GLY A 158 -1.01 19.55 5.58
CA GLY A 158 -1.70 18.98 4.42
C GLY A 158 -1.42 17.49 4.26
N VAL A 159 -0.16 17.07 4.43
CA VAL A 159 0.23 15.64 4.41
C VAL A 159 -0.47 14.87 5.54
N ALA A 160 -0.50 15.41 6.76
CA ALA A 160 -1.18 14.78 7.89
C ALA A 160 -2.69 14.67 7.65
N ILE A 161 -3.34 15.72 7.14
CA ILE A 161 -4.77 15.70 6.82
C ILE A 161 -5.04 14.65 5.74
N ALA A 162 -4.26 14.61 4.65
CA ALA A 162 -4.44 13.61 3.59
C ALA A 162 -4.28 12.17 4.12
N ALA A 163 -3.28 11.92 4.96
CA ALA A 163 -3.06 10.60 5.56
C ALA A 163 -4.22 10.19 6.50
N VAL A 164 -4.74 11.12 7.31
CA VAL A 164 -5.90 10.87 8.17
C VAL A 164 -7.18 10.64 7.35
N VAL A 165 -7.37 11.38 6.25
CA VAL A 165 -8.52 11.15 5.35
C VAL A 165 -8.45 9.74 4.73
N ILE A 166 -7.26 9.28 4.31
CA ILE A 166 -7.08 7.93 3.81
C ILE A 166 -7.44 6.89 4.87
N LEU A 167 -6.98 7.07 6.11
CA LEU A 167 -7.35 6.19 7.22
C LEU A 167 -8.86 6.18 7.47
N ALA A 168 -9.51 7.35 7.42
CA ALA A 168 -10.97 7.44 7.54
C ALA A 168 -11.70 6.72 6.41
N MET A 169 -11.19 6.80 5.17
CA MET A 169 -11.71 6.03 4.03
C MET A 169 -11.55 4.53 4.26
N THR A 170 -10.40 4.06 4.75
CA THR A 170 -10.22 2.64 5.10
C THR A 170 -11.20 2.23 6.20
N ALA A 171 -11.40 3.04 7.22
CA ALA A 171 -12.33 2.75 8.31
C ALA A 171 -13.80 2.66 7.85
N THR A 172 -14.18 3.22 6.69
CA THR A 172 -15.52 3.03 6.13
C THR A 172 -15.85 1.58 5.81
N GLN A 173 -14.85 0.72 5.66
CA GLN A 173 -15.04 -0.73 5.49
C GLN A 173 -15.80 -1.36 6.67
N LEU A 174 -15.69 -0.80 7.88
CA LEU A 174 -16.48 -1.24 9.04
C LEU A 174 -18.00 -1.17 8.82
N PHE A 175 -18.43 -0.36 7.88
CA PHE A 175 -19.86 -0.09 7.60
C PHE A 175 -20.32 -0.64 6.24
N ALA A 176 -19.41 -1.30 5.49
CA ALA A 176 -19.73 -1.84 4.18
C ALA A 176 -20.65 -3.07 4.32
N THR A 177 -21.88 -2.99 3.83
CA THR A 177 -22.86 -4.10 3.88
C THR A 177 -22.94 -4.86 2.56
N GLN A 178 -22.50 -4.26 1.47
CA GLN A 178 -22.56 -4.84 0.13
C GLN A 178 -21.16 -5.06 -0.43
N PRO A 179 -20.93 -6.20 -1.09
CA PRO A 179 -19.65 -6.42 -1.73
C PRO A 179 -19.44 -5.44 -2.90
N PRO A 180 -18.19 -5.01 -3.13
CA PRO A 180 -17.87 -4.15 -4.24
C PRO A 180 -17.93 -4.89 -5.58
N SER A 181 -18.01 -4.15 -6.67
CA SER A 181 -17.78 -4.69 -8.00
C SER A 181 -16.28 -4.97 -8.18
N ILE A 182 -15.87 -6.22 -8.41
CA ILE A 182 -14.46 -6.60 -8.62
C ILE A 182 -13.81 -5.77 -9.73
N ARG A 183 -14.54 -5.51 -10.84
CA ARG A 183 -14.03 -4.67 -11.92
C ARG A 183 -13.85 -3.22 -11.50
N GLY A 184 -14.76 -2.70 -10.67
CA GLY A 184 -14.68 -1.35 -10.10
C GLY A 184 -13.47 -1.23 -9.17
N GLU A 185 -13.29 -2.20 -8.28
CA GLU A 185 -12.13 -2.25 -7.39
C GLU A 185 -10.82 -2.33 -8.16
N ALA A 186 -10.71 -3.18 -9.18
CA ALA A 186 -9.51 -3.29 -9.99
C ALA A 186 -9.14 -1.95 -10.66
N VAL A 187 -10.12 -1.19 -11.16
CA VAL A 187 -9.88 0.17 -11.68
C VAL A 187 -9.42 1.12 -10.58
N THR A 188 -10.01 1.05 -9.39
CA THR A 188 -9.61 1.85 -8.23
C THR A 188 -8.17 1.52 -7.84
N TRP A 189 -7.80 0.24 -7.73
CA TRP A 189 -6.43 -0.17 -7.42
C TRP A 189 -5.41 0.33 -8.44
N ILE A 190 -5.70 0.27 -9.75
CA ILE A 190 -4.80 0.85 -10.77
C ILE A 190 -4.46 2.31 -10.47
N LEU A 191 -5.43 3.07 -9.97
CA LEU A 191 -5.31 4.51 -9.77
C LEU A 191 -4.65 4.89 -8.45
N VAL A 192 -4.58 4.01 -7.43
CA VAL A 192 -4.10 4.39 -6.09
C VAL A 192 -2.66 4.89 -6.09
N ALA A 193 -1.72 4.18 -6.73
CA ALA A 193 -0.33 4.62 -6.76
C ALA A 193 -0.13 5.94 -7.52
N PRO A 194 -0.63 6.14 -8.75
CA PRO A 194 -0.45 7.40 -9.46
C PRO A 194 -1.19 8.57 -8.79
N VAL A 195 -2.43 8.40 -8.35
CA VAL A 195 -3.22 9.49 -7.75
C VAL A 195 -2.63 9.95 -6.43
N PHE A 196 -2.37 9.01 -5.51
CA PHE A 196 -1.79 9.37 -4.22
C PHE A 196 -0.32 9.77 -4.34
N GLY A 197 0.43 9.17 -5.26
CA GLY A 197 1.78 9.62 -5.60
C GLY A 197 1.81 11.09 -6.04
N LEU A 198 0.91 11.51 -6.91
CA LEU A 198 0.79 12.91 -7.34
C LEU A 198 0.35 13.82 -6.19
N LEU A 199 -0.67 13.43 -5.42
CA LEU A 199 -1.18 14.19 -4.29
C LEU A 199 -0.09 14.45 -3.24
N PHE A 200 0.56 13.39 -2.75
CA PHE A 200 1.61 13.51 -1.74
C PHE A 200 2.87 14.18 -2.30
N GLY A 201 3.17 14.00 -3.59
CA GLY A 201 4.23 14.73 -4.27
C GLY A 201 3.97 16.24 -4.29
N TRP A 202 2.73 16.66 -4.56
CA TRP A 202 2.34 18.06 -4.51
C TRP A 202 2.34 18.62 -3.09
N LEU A 203 1.89 17.84 -2.10
CA LEU A 203 1.89 18.24 -0.70
C LEU A 203 3.29 18.31 -0.07
N ASP A 204 4.28 17.55 -0.57
CA ASP A 204 5.66 17.54 -0.07
C ASP A 204 6.53 18.68 -0.68
N GLN A 205 6.00 19.47 -1.62
CA GLN A 205 6.76 20.57 -2.22
C GLN A 205 6.91 21.73 -1.24
N ASP A 206 8.15 22.10 -0.95
CA ASP A 206 8.52 23.30 -0.19
C ASP A 206 8.56 24.53 -1.14
N ARG A 207 7.44 24.91 -1.74
CA ARG A 207 7.32 26.17 -2.51
C ARG A 207 6.85 27.32 -1.63
#